data_97727549f4173a77f57cc4c1c42ae6fe
#
_entry.id   97727549f4173a77f57cc4c1c42ae6fe
#
_cell.length_a   1.000
_cell.length_b   1.000
_cell.length_c   1.000
_cell.angle_alpha   90.00
_cell.angle_beta   90.00
_cell.angle_gamma   90.00
#
_symmetry.space_group_name_H-M   'P 1'
#
loop_
_entity.id
_entity.type
_entity.pdbx_description
1 polymer ?
#
loop_
_entity_poly.entity_id
_entity_poly.type
_entity_poly.pdbx_seq_one_letter_code
_entity_poly.pdbx_strand_id
1 'polypeptide(L)'
;MELFPELEKRYTKDHYTAREAQRMAEFIAFGPIVFQASRLLVKYGILELLREHREGLTRIEVTEATGLSEYTVKCLLEAGLCIGTVLVDTETDRYMISKVGWFLLTDEATKVNMDFNNDVNYEGFFHLDESFREHRPAGLKCLGDWDTIYEGLSTLPEPARTSWFAFDHFYSNNSFEEALKVIFDRPVRNLLDVGGNTGKWALQCVGHDPDVEVTILDLPQQIGLMR
;
A
#
# COMPACT_ATOMS: atom_id res chain seq x y z
N MET A 1 -11.48 -29.42 -3.11
CA MET A 1 -11.90 -27.99 -3.24
C MET A 1 -11.38 -27.55 -4.58
N GLU A 2 -12.23 -27.46 -5.60
CA GLU A 2 -11.84 -26.87 -6.88
C GLU A 2 -11.74 -25.35 -6.68
N LEU A 3 -10.53 -24.88 -6.44
CA LEU A 3 -10.20 -23.46 -6.53
C LEU A 3 -10.32 -23.06 -8.00
N PHE A 4 -11.05 -21.99 -8.27
CA PHE A 4 -11.31 -21.40 -9.58
C PHE A 4 -10.36 -21.91 -10.69
N PRO A 5 -10.85 -22.53 -11.79
CA PRO A 5 -10.04 -23.27 -12.77
C PRO A 5 -8.87 -22.46 -13.37
N GLU A 6 -9.01 -21.13 -13.44
CA GLU A 6 -7.97 -20.23 -13.93
C GLU A 6 -6.83 -20.02 -12.92
N LEU A 7 -7.14 -19.99 -11.62
CA LEU A 7 -6.14 -19.92 -10.54
C LEU A 7 -5.39 -21.25 -10.40
N GLU A 8 -6.07 -22.39 -10.59
CA GLU A 8 -5.43 -23.69 -10.58
C GLU A 8 -4.33 -23.76 -11.65
N LYS A 9 -4.61 -23.35 -12.89
CA LYS A 9 -3.60 -23.28 -13.96
C LYS A 9 -2.39 -22.45 -13.58
N ARG A 10 -2.60 -21.33 -12.88
CA ARG A 10 -1.55 -20.41 -12.46
C ARG A 10 -0.63 -20.99 -11.38
N TYR A 11 -1.19 -21.77 -10.45
CA TYR A 11 -0.44 -22.28 -9.30
C TYR A 11 0.10 -23.70 -9.45
N THR A 12 -0.34 -24.46 -10.47
CA THR A 12 0.08 -25.86 -10.67
C THR A 12 1.22 -26.02 -11.66
N LYS A 13 1.58 -24.97 -12.41
CA LYS A 13 2.64 -25.02 -13.43
C LYS A 13 3.55 -23.81 -13.32
N ASP A 14 4.83 -24.03 -13.56
CA ASP A 14 5.78 -22.96 -13.74
C ASP A 14 5.60 -22.35 -15.15
N HIS A 15 5.34 -21.05 -15.21
CA HIS A 15 5.14 -20.29 -16.45
C HIS A 15 6.35 -19.46 -16.85
N TYR A 16 7.37 -19.39 -15.99
CA TYR A 16 8.58 -18.62 -16.27
C TYR A 16 9.57 -19.39 -17.13
N THR A 17 10.18 -18.72 -18.10
CA THR A 17 11.45 -19.19 -18.65
C THR A 17 12.54 -19.12 -17.58
N ALA A 18 13.62 -19.88 -17.73
CA ALA A 18 14.73 -19.87 -16.77
C ALA A 18 15.29 -18.45 -16.54
N ARG A 19 15.34 -17.62 -17.59
CA ARG A 19 15.84 -16.24 -17.51
C ARG A 19 14.85 -15.30 -16.76
N GLU A 20 13.57 -15.47 -16.97
CA GLU A 20 12.54 -14.72 -16.25
C GLU A 20 12.50 -15.12 -14.77
N ALA A 21 12.59 -16.41 -14.47
CA ALA A 21 12.69 -16.92 -13.10
C ALA A 21 13.92 -16.36 -12.37
N GLN A 22 15.09 -16.34 -13.03
CA GLN A 22 16.30 -15.75 -12.46
C GLN A 22 16.13 -14.28 -12.16
N ARG A 23 15.59 -13.48 -13.10
CA ARG A 23 15.33 -12.05 -12.91
C ARG A 23 14.35 -11.79 -11.75
N MET A 24 13.30 -12.62 -11.65
CA MET A 24 12.34 -12.51 -10.55
C MET A 24 13.00 -12.84 -9.20
N ALA A 25 13.84 -13.87 -9.14
CA ALA A 25 14.60 -14.22 -7.92
C ALA A 25 15.55 -13.09 -7.49
N GLU A 26 16.25 -12.47 -8.43
CA GLU A 26 17.10 -11.29 -8.17
C GLU A 26 16.25 -10.09 -7.70
N PHE A 27 15.11 -9.83 -8.33
CA PHE A 27 14.19 -8.77 -7.91
C PHE A 27 13.67 -8.97 -6.48
N ILE A 28 13.33 -10.20 -6.10
CA ILE A 28 12.94 -10.56 -4.72
C ILE A 28 14.10 -10.33 -3.75
N ALA A 29 15.31 -10.76 -4.11
CA ALA A 29 16.49 -10.59 -3.26
C ALA A 29 16.82 -9.10 -3.00
N PHE A 30 16.60 -8.24 -3.98
CA PHE A 30 16.77 -6.78 -3.88
C PHE A 30 15.48 -6.05 -3.43
N GLY A 31 14.42 -6.76 -3.07
CA GLY A 31 13.13 -6.20 -2.68
C GLY A 31 13.19 -5.01 -1.71
N PRO A 32 13.98 -5.05 -0.62
CA PRO A 32 14.12 -3.92 0.29
C PRO A 32 14.66 -2.66 -0.39
N ILE A 33 15.65 -2.80 -1.28
CA ILE A 33 16.22 -1.66 -2.03
C ILE A 33 15.24 -1.15 -3.08
N VAL A 34 14.58 -2.07 -3.82
CA VAL A 34 13.54 -1.75 -4.80
C VAL A 34 12.44 -0.91 -4.17
N PHE A 35 11.95 -1.34 -3.00
CA PHE A 35 10.88 -0.64 -2.29
C PHE A 35 11.33 0.74 -1.82
N GLN A 36 12.45 0.84 -1.11
CA GLN A 36 12.91 2.12 -0.55
C GLN A 36 13.35 3.11 -1.61
N ALA A 37 14.06 2.69 -2.67
CA ALA A 37 14.42 3.57 -3.77
C ALA A 37 13.19 4.12 -4.50
N SER A 38 12.19 3.26 -4.78
CA SER A 38 10.93 3.68 -5.39
C SER A 38 10.19 4.70 -4.52
N ARG A 39 10.13 4.44 -3.21
CA ARG A 39 9.52 5.36 -2.25
C ARG A 39 10.25 6.72 -2.19
N LEU A 40 11.56 6.72 -2.21
CA LEU A 40 12.36 7.96 -2.18
C LEU A 40 12.22 8.76 -3.49
N LEU A 41 12.11 8.09 -4.64
CA LEU A 41 11.82 8.75 -5.92
C LEU A 41 10.48 9.54 -5.87
N VAL A 42 9.47 8.96 -5.21
CA VAL A 42 8.18 9.65 -4.97
C VAL A 42 8.36 10.75 -3.91
N LYS A 43 8.93 10.42 -2.74
CA LYS A 43 9.05 11.32 -1.59
C LYS A 43 9.82 12.61 -1.91
N TYR A 44 10.88 12.49 -2.69
CA TYR A 44 11.70 13.64 -3.07
C TYR A 44 11.18 14.39 -4.31
N GLY A 45 10.01 13.99 -4.83
CA GLY A 45 9.38 14.67 -5.95
C GLY A 45 10.04 14.41 -7.30
N ILE A 46 10.99 13.46 -7.40
CA ILE A 46 11.70 13.18 -8.66
C ILE A 46 10.75 12.65 -9.72
N LEU A 47 9.87 11.69 -9.38
CA LEU A 47 8.89 11.18 -10.35
C LEU A 47 7.86 12.24 -10.74
N GLU A 48 7.45 13.11 -9.80
CA GLU A 48 6.55 14.23 -10.09
C GLU A 48 7.20 15.20 -11.07
N LEU A 49 8.43 15.59 -10.80
CA LEU A 49 9.22 16.48 -11.67
C LEU A 49 9.36 15.90 -13.09
N LEU A 50 9.68 14.59 -13.22
CA LEU A 50 9.77 13.91 -14.51
C LEU A 50 8.40 13.79 -15.21
N ARG A 51 7.31 13.68 -14.47
CA ARG A 51 5.94 13.68 -15.00
C ARG A 51 5.58 15.02 -15.65
N GLU A 52 5.99 16.13 -15.02
CA GLU A 52 5.73 17.48 -15.52
C GLU A 52 6.57 17.82 -16.75
N HIS A 53 7.74 17.17 -16.92
CA HIS A 53 8.67 17.45 -18.00
C HIS A 53 8.74 16.27 -18.98
N ARG A 54 7.78 16.21 -19.90
CA ARG A 54 7.63 15.07 -20.85
C ARG A 54 8.83 14.87 -21.76
N GLU A 55 9.57 15.92 -22.08
CA GLU A 55 10.82 15.87 -22.87
C GLU A 55 12.01 15.33 -22.07
N GLY A 56 11.77 14.99 -20.80
CA GLY A 56 12.78 14.54 -19.87
C GLY A 56 13.66 15.65 -19.33
N LEU A 57 14.42 15.32 -18.28
CA LEU A 57 15.38 16.19 -17.62
C LEU A 57 16.74 15.52 -17.52
N THR A 58 17.80 16.28 -17.66
CA THR A 58 19.14 15.84 -17.33
C THR A 58 19.31 15.68 -15.82
N ARG A 59 20.32 14.91 -15.39
CA ARG A 59 20.64 14.76 -13.96
C ARG A 59 20.89 16.10 -13.28
N ILE A 60 21.53 17.06 -13.97
CA ILE A 60 21.83 18.40 -13.44
C ILE A 60 20.52 19.16 -13.20
N GLU A 61 19.63 19.20 -14.19
CA GLU A 61 18.32 19.85 -14.08
C GLU A 61 17.48 19.26 -12.91
N VAL A 62 17.49 17.93 -12.72
CA VAL A 62 16.83 17.28 -11.58
C VAL A 62 17.49 17.69 -10.24
N THR A 63 18.82 17.77 -10.20
CA THR A 63 19.57 18.20 -9.01
C THR A 63 19.20 19.62 -8.60
N GLU A 64 19.18 20.52 -9.55
CA GLU A 64 18.84 21.94 -9.34
C GLU A 64 17.38 22.11 -8.90
N ALA A 65 16.45 21.40 -9.55
CA ALA A 65 15.02 21.51 -9.25
C ALA A 65 14.64 20.90 -7.89
N THR A 66 15.31 19.81 -7.48
CA THR A 66 15.00 19.14 -6.20
C THR A 66 15.79 19.69 -5.01
N GLY A 67 16.91 20.36 -5.25
CA GLY A 67 17.84 20.80 -4.21
C GLY A 67 18.60 19.64 -3.51
N LEU A 68 18.49 18.42 -4.04
CA LEU A 68 19.22 17.26 -3.54
C LEU A 68 20.71 17.32 -3.99
N SER A 69 21.57 16.53 -3.31
CA SER A 69 22.94 16.39 -3.81
C SER A 69 22.97 15.65 -5.15
N GLU A 70 23.94 15.98 -6.00
CA GLU A 70 24.13 15.29 -7.29
C GLU A 70 24.31 13.77 -7.11
N TYR A 71 24.98 13.35 -6.04
CA TYR A 71 25.16 11.95 -5.69
C TYR A 71 23.81 11.25 -5.39
N THR A 72 22.94 11.90 -4.61
CA THR A 72 21.60 11.37 -4.29
C THR A 72 20.75 11.23 -5.54
N VAL A 73 20.71 12.25 -6.38
CA VAL A 73 19.95 12.21 -7.64
C VAL A 73 20.48 11.12 -8.56
N LYS A 74 21.81 11.03 -8.71
CA LYS A 74 22.43 9.96 -9.51
C LYS A 74 22.01 8.58 -9.00
N CYS A 75 22.17 8.30 -7.71
CA CYS A 75 21.83 7.00 -7.13
C CYS A 75 20.35 6.64 -7.33
N LEU A 76 19.44 7.61 -7.14
CA LEU A 76 18.01 7.37 -7.28
C LEU A 76 17.58 7.20 -8.74
N LEU A 77 18.13 7.97 -9.68
CA LEU A 77 17.85 7.79 -11.11
C LEU A 77 18.39 6.45 -11.61
N GLU A 78 19.61 6.06 -11.24
CA GLU A 78 20.18 4.76 -11.61
C GLU A 78 19.37 3.59 -11.00
N ALA A 79 18.97 3.69 -9.74
CA ALA A 79 18.06 2.73 -9.13
C ALA A 79 16.72 2.68 -9.87
N GLY A 80 16.15 3.83 -10.23
CA GLY A 80 14.92 3.94 -11.00
C GLY A 80 15.00 3.27 -12.36
N LEU A 81 16.13 3.38 -13.07
CA LEU A 81 16.40 2.67 -14.32
C LEU A 81 16.42 1.15 -14.11
N CYS A 82 17.13 0.66 -13.08
CA CYS A 82 17.22 -0.76 -12.76
C CYS A 82 15.86 -1.35 -12.38
N ILE A 83 15.03 -0.60 -11.66
CA ILE A 83 13.68 -0.99 -11.23
C ILE A 83 12.67 -0.88 -12.38
N GLY A 84 12.93 0.01 -13.35
CA GLY A 84 12.03 0.30 -14.46
C GLY A 84 11.03 1.43 -14.16
N THR A 85 11.24 2.24 -13.13
CA THR A 85 10.40 3.40 -12.80
C THR A 85 10.77 4.64 -13.59
N VAL A 86 11.99 4.69 -14.08
CA VAL A 86 12.59 5.78 -14.87
C VAL A 86 13.13 5.19 -16.18
N LEU A 87 13.10 5.98 -17.24
CA LEU A 87 13.73 5.72 -18.53
C LEU A 87 14.82 6.77 -18.77
N VAL A 88 15.75 6.49 -19.70
CA VAL A 88 16.76 7.46 -20.14
C VAL A 88 16.87 7.43 -21.65
N ASP A 89 16.90 8.60 -22.25
CA ASP A 89 17.35 8.79 -23.62
C ASP A 89 18.87 8.91 -23.62
N THR A 90 19.54 7.93 -24.19
CA THR A 90 21.01 7.84 -24.20
C THR A 90 21.69 8.79 -25.20
N GLU A 91 20.93 9.43 -26.12
CA GLU A 91 21.46 10.43 -27.04
C GLU A 91 21.50 11.83 -26.37
N THR A 92 20.52 12.09 -25.50
CA THR A 92 20.35 13.42 -24.87
C THR A 92 20.65 13.43 -23.37
N ASP A 93 20.92 12.27 -22.76
CA ASP A 93 21.09 12.08 -21.32
C ASP A 93 19.89 12.59 -20.48
N ARG A 94 18.68 12.53 -21.08
CA ARG A 94 17.45 12.98 -20.42
C ARG A 94 16.69 11.80 -19.81
N TYR A 95 16.31 11.96 -18.55
CA TYR A 95 15.53 11.01 -17.78
C TYR A 95 14.05 11.33 -17.89
N MET A 96 13.24 10.30 -18.05
CA MET A 96 11.78 10.40 -18.21
C MET A 96 11.09 9.42 -17.26
N ILE A 97 9.87 9.73 -16.86
CA ILE A 97 9.05 8.81 -16.09
C ILE A 97 8.58 7.64 -16.98
N SER A 98 8.67 6.41 -16.46
CA SER A 98 8.08 5.24 -17.11
C SER A 98 6.60 5.07 -16.74
N LYS A 99 5.90 4.10 -17.36
CA LYS A 99 4.55 3.70 -16.93
C LYS A 99 4.53 3.18 -15.49
N VAL A 100 5.57 2.46 -15.06
CA VAL A 100 5.67 1.98 -13.67
C VAL A 100 5.80 3.16 -12.72
N GLY A 101 6.70 4.11 -13.03
CA GLY A 101 6.84 5.34 -12.25
C GLY A 101 5.57 6.18 -12.21
N TRP A 102 4.84 6.24 -13.32
CA TRP A 102 3.55 6.91 -13.39
C TRP A 102 2.53 6.30 -12.40
N PHE A 103 2.39 4.97 -12.37
CA PHE A 103 1.47 4.31 -11.42
C PHE A 103 1.92 4.44 -9.97
N LEU A 104 3.22 4.36 -9.68
CA LEU A 104 3.74 4.64 -8.33
C LEU A 104 3.33 6.02 -7.82
N LEU A 105 3.21 6.99 -8.72
CA LEU A 105 2.87 8.37 -8.38
C LEU A 105 1.37 8.62 -8.33
N THR A 106 0.57 7.99 -9.20
CA THR A 106 -0.81 8.40 -9.47
C THR A 106 -1.86 7.38 -9.05
N ASP A 107 -1.49 6.12 -8.87
CA ASP A 107 -2.43 5.08 -8.48
C ASP A 107 -2.64 5.08 -6.97
N GLU A 108 -3.88 5.34 -6.55
CA GLU A 108 -4.25 5.48 -5.15
C GLU A 108 -3.99 4.19 -4.36
N ALA A 109 -4.32 3.02 -4.93
CA ALA A 109 -4.06 1.73 -4.30
C ALA A 109 -2.56 1.52 -4.04
N THR A 110 -1.73 1.81 -5.04
CA THR A 110 -0.27 1.69 -4.94
C THR A 110 0.29 2.61 -3.87
N LYS A 111 -0.18 3.86 -3.81
CA LYS A 111 0.23 4.84 -2.80
C LYS A 111 -0.14 4.38 -1.39
N VAL A 112 -1.40 4.02 -1.18
CA VAL A 112 -1.90 3.55 0.12
C VAL A 112 -1.13 2.31 0.60
N ASN A 113 -0.87 1.35 -0.32
CA ASN A 113 -0.09 0.16 0.00
C ASN A 113 1.37 0.49 0.33
N MET A 114 1.98 1.43 -0.38
CA MET A 114 3.36 1.85 -0.12
C MET A 114 3.49 2.53 1.25
N ASP A 115 2.59 3.45 1.57
CA ASP A 115 2.58 4.15 2.85
C ASP A 115 2.34 3.18 4.01
N PHE A 116 1.34 2.28 3.89
CA PHE A 116 1.06 1.25 4.89
C PHE A 116 2.25 0.32 5.12
N ASN A 117 2.85 -0.18 4.04
CA ASN A 117 4.02 -1.05 4.18
C ASN A 117 5.21 -0.34 4.82
N ASN A 118 5.45 0.93 4.47
CA ASN A 118 6.57 1.68 5.05
C ASN A 118 6.34 2.03 6.52
N ASP A 119 5.17 2.55 6.84
CA ASP A 119 4.92 3.20 8.13
C ASP A 119 4.45 2.21 9.20
N VAL A 120 3.82 1.11 8.79
CA VAL A 120 3.27 0.12 9.72
C VAL A 120 4.10 -1.16 9.75
N ASN A 121 4.48 -1.69 8.57
CA ASN A 121 5.00 -3.05 8.49
C ASN A 121 6.52 -3.15 8.40
N TYR A 122 7.19 -2.14 7.82
CA TYR A 122 8.58 -2.31 7.34
C TYR A 122 9.56 -2.74 8.43
N GLU A 123 9.52 -2.07 9.57
CA GLU A 123 10.37 -2.43 10.71
C GLU A 123 9.94 -3.76 11.34
N GLY A 124 8.64 -4.00 11.45
CA GLY A 124 8.08 -5.23 12.00
C GLY A 124 8.46 -6.48 11.21
N PHE A 125 8.71 -6.37 9.90
CA PHE A 125 9.10 -7.51 9.08
C PHE A 125 10.45 -8.13 9.45
N PHE A 126 11.34 -7.42 10.11
CA PHE A 126 12.58 -7.99 10.68
C PHE A 126 12.30 -9.06 11.74
N HIS A 127 11.12 -9.05 12.34
CA HIS A 127 10.68 -9.98 13.37
C HIS A 127 9.73 -11.07 12.85
N LEU A 128 9.58 -11.20 11.52
CA LEU A 128 8.63 -12.14 10.92
C LEU A 128 8.96 -13.61 11.26
N ASP A 129 10.24 -13.98 11.24
CA ASP A 129 10.70 -15.32 11.64
C ASP A 129 10.37 -15.62 13.12
N GLU A 130 10.61 -14.65 14.02
CA GLU A 130 10.23 -14.72 15.43
C GLU A 130 8.72 -14.90 15.58
N SER A 131 7.93 -14.10 14.84
CA SER A 131 6.45 -14.19 14.89
C SER A 131 5.93 -15.57 14.49
N PHE A 132 6.50 -16.17 13.45
CA PHE A 132 6.09 -17.51 13.03
C PHE A 132 6.50 -18.61 14.02
N ARG A 133 7.67 -18.51 14.64
CA ARG A 133 8.13 -19.50 15.63
C ARG A 133 7.36 -19.43 16.95
N GLU A 134 7.00 -18.23 17.36
CA GLU A 134 6.40 -17.99 18.67
C GLU A 134 4.87 -17.81 18.62
N HIS A 135 4.30 -17.84 17.42
CA HIS A 135 2.85 -17.65 17.19
C HIS A 135 2.27 -16.38 17.84
N ARG A 136 3.06 -15.27 17.81
CA ARG A 136 2.68 -13.97 18.32
C ARG A 136 3.18 -12.86 17.38
N PRO A 137 2.58 -11.67 17.38
CA PRO A 137 2.99 -10.58 16.50
C PRO A 137 4.26 -9.88 17.01
N ALA A 138 5.43 -10.57 16.96
CA ALA A 138 6.69 -10.10 17.55
C ALA A 138 7.16 -8.74 16.99
N GLY A 139 6.82 -8.43 15.71
CA GLY A 139 7.13 -7.15 15.09
C GLY A 139 6.34 -5.96 15.63
N LEU A 140 5.24 -6.21 16.35
CA LEU A 140 4.39 -5.17 16.88
C LEU A 140 5.13 -4.25 17.88
N LYS A 141 6.15 -4.78 18.56
CA LYS A 141 7.04 -4.02 19.47
C LYS A 141 7.69 -2.79 18.84
N CYS A 142 7.79 -2.72 17.51
CA CYS A 142 8.29 -1.52 16.80
C CYS A 142 7.31 -0.34 16.88
N LEU A 143 6.02 -0.59 17.12
CA LEU A 143 4.97 0.41 17.22
C LEU A 143 4.51 0.65 18.67
N GLY A 144 4.47 -0.39 19.49
CA GLY A 144 4.03 -0.33 20.89
C GLY A 144 4.05 -1.68 21.56
N ASP A 145 3.72 -1.67 22.86
CA ASP A 145 3.70 -2.86 23.70
C ASP A 145 2.26 -3.33 23.91
N TRP A 146 1.74 -4.04 22.91
CA TRP A 146 0.39 -4.62 22.88
C TRP A 146 0.45 -6.06 22.44
N ASP A 147 -0.50 -6.88 22.86
CA ASP A 147 -0.64 -8.26 22.38
C ASP A 147 -1.13 -8.31 20.92
N THR A 148 -1.96 -7.34 20.54
CA THR A 148 -2.44 -7.17 19.16
C THR A 148 -2.44 -5.69 18.78
N ILE A 149 -2.35 -5.39 17.49
CA ILE A 149 -2.41 -4.01 17.00
C ILE A 149 -3.75 -3.33 17.31
N TYR A 150 -4.82 -4.11 17.43
CA TYR A 150 -6.17 -3.57 17.73
C TYR A 150 -6.25 -2.88 19.08
N GLU A 151 -5.45 -3.28 20.06
CA GLU A 151 -5.36 -2.62 21.36
C GLU A 151 -4.69 -1.26 21.26
N GLY A 152 -3.77 -1.13 20.31
CA GLY A 152 -2.99 0.08 20.07
C GLY A 152 -3.55 1.05 19.06
N LEU A 153 -4.63 0.71 18.31
CA LEU A 153 -5.08 1.51 17.16
C LEU A 153 -5.31 2.99 17.47
N SER A 154 -5.90 3.29 18.63
CA SER A 154 -6.17 4.68 19.05
C SER A 154 -4.92 5.46 19.46
N THR A 155 -3.82 4.77 19.74
CA THR A 155 -2.55 5.31 20.24
C THR A 155 -1.37 5.07 19.32
N LEU A 156 -1.62 4.55 18.11
CA LEU A 156 -0.57 4.36 17.10
C LEU A 156 0.19 5.67 16.88
N PRO A 157 1.54 5.61 16.82
CA PRO A 157 2.34 6.79 16.50
C PRO A 157 2.11 7.24 15.05
N GLU A 158 2.28 8.53 14.77
CA GLU A 158 2.36 8.99 13.40
C GLU A 158 3.75 8.66 12.79
N PRO A 159 3.84 8.30 11.50
CA PRO A 159 2.76 8.28 10.51
C PRO A 159 1.95 6.97 10.47
N ALA A 160 2.29 5.95 11.28
CA ALA A 160 1.65 4.63 11.22
C ALA A 160 0.12 4.70 11.37
N ARG A 161 -0.39 5.58 12.24
CA ARG A 161 -1.83 5.77 12.43
C ARG A 161 -2.51 6.25 11.15
N THR A 162 -1.98 7.28 10.53
CA THR A 162 -2.53 7.82 9.28
C THR A 162 -2.53 6.77 8.17
N SER A 163 -1.43 6.05 8.00
CA SER A 163 -1.28 5.02 6.96
C SER A 163 -2.15 3.80 7.22
N TRP A 164 -2.34 3.39 8.49
CA TRP A 164 -3.26 2.32 8.87
C TRP A 164 -4.70 2.63 8.44
N PHE A 165 -5.24 3.78 8.86
CA PHE A 165 -6.61 4.14 8.54
C PHE A 165 -6.82 4.42 7.05
N ALA A 166 -5.83 4.98 6.36
CA ALA A 166 -5.90 5.15 4.91
C ALA A 166 -6.01 3.81 4.18
N PHE A 167 -5.21 2.81 4.59
CA PHE A 167 -5.26 1.45 4.04
C PHE A 167 -6.60 0.76 4.32
N ASP A 168 -7.03 0.76 5.58
CA ASP A 168 -8.29 0.13 6.00
C ASP A 168 -9.50 0.73 5.25
N HIS A 169 -9.58 2.05 5.21
CA HIS A 169 -10.66 2.75 4.53
C HIS A 169 -10.63 2.60 3.01
N PHE A 170 -9.46 2.55 2.40
CA PHE A 170 -9.37 2.35 0.96
C PHE A 170 -9.99 1.02 0.54
N TYR A 171 -9.63 -0.06 1.22
CA TYR A 171 -10.12 -1.38 0.87
C TYR A 171 -11.57 -1.61 1.29
N SER A 172 -11.99 -1.13 2.45
CA SER A 172 -13.37 -1.27 2.92
C SER A 172 -14.34 -0.43 2.08
N ASN A 173 -14.03 0.85 1.84
CA ASN A 173 -14.92 1.74 1.07
C ASN A 173 -15.20 1.22 -0.35
N ASN A 174 -14.20 0.66 -1.01
CA ASN A 174 -14.33 0.13 -2.38
C ASN A 174 -15.24 -1.11 -2.48
N SER A 175 -15.52 -1.78 -1.36
CA SER A 175 -16.43 -2.94 -1.31
C SER A 175 -17.87 -2.58 -0.95
N PHE A 176 -18.14 -1.38 -0.44
CA PHE A 176 -19.44 -1.01 0.13
C PHE A 176 -20.56 -1.07 -0.89
N GLU A 177 -20.36 -0.56 -2.09
CA GLU A 177 -21.40 -0.55 -3.13
C GLU A 177 -21.88 -1.98 -3.50
N GLU A 178 -20.93 -2.90 -3.65
CA GLU A 178 -21.26 -4.29 -3.96
C GLU A 178 -21.88 -5.01 -2.75
N ALA A 179 -21.39 -4.73 -1.54
CA ALA A 179 -21.95 -5.28 -0.31
C ALA A 179 -23.38 -4.81 -0.07
N LEU A 180 -23.71 -3.54 -0.31
CA LEU A 180 -25.07 -3.02 -0.21
C LEU A 180 -26.02 -3.78 -1.14
N LYS A 181 -25.64 -4.02 -2.40
CA LYS A 181 -26.47 -4.77 -3.37
C LYS A 181 -26.78 -6.20 -2.90
N VAL A 182 -25.80 -6.84 -2.24
CA VAL A 182 -25.96 -8.21 -1.73
C VAL A 182 -26.80 -8.26 -0.46
N ILE A 183 -26.57 -7.35 0.47
CA ILE A 183 -27.24 -7.34 1.79
C ILE A 183 -28.69 -6.90 1.66
N PHE A 184 -28.96 -5.88 0.85
CA PHE A 184 -30.27 -5.30 0.64
C PHE A 184 -30.99 -5.86 -0.61
N ASP A 185 -30.61 -7.07 -1.09
CA ASP A 185 -31.39 -7.82 -2.09
C ASP A 185 -32.81 -8.19 -1.59
N ARG A 186 -33.01 -8.09 -0.28
CA ARG A 186 -34.28 -8.29 0.46
C ARG A 186 -34.41 -7.22 1.55
N PRO A 187 -35.63 -6.98 2.08
CA PRO A 187 -35.82 -6.02 3.17
C PRO A 187 -35.01 -6.43 4.42
N VAL A 188 -34.15 -5.53 4.91
CA VAL A 188 -33.33 -5.70 6.13
C VAL A 188 -33.77 -4.64 7.13
N ARG A 189 -34.26 -5.07 8.32
CA ARG A 189 -34.68 -4.15 9.38
C ARG A 189 -33.61 -3.98 10.46
N ASN A 190 -32.86 -5.04 10.75
CA ASN A 190 -31.82 -5.04 11.76
C ASN A 190 -30.54 -5.60 11.16
N LEU A 191 -29.42 -4.90 11.34
CA LEU A 191 -28.10 -5.29 10.88
C LEU A 191 -27.11 -5.18 12.04
N LEU A 192 -26.32 -6.22 12.25
CA LEU A 192 -25.21 -6.20 13.20
C LEU A 192 -23.91 -6.01 12.42
N ASP A 193 -23.21 -4.91 12.68
CA ASP A 193 -21.89 -4.60 12.14
C ASP A 193 -20.83 -4.94 13.20
N VAL A 194 -20.03 -5.98 12.96
CA VAL A 194 -18.99 -6.45 13.87
C VAL A 194 -17.64 -5.94 13.39
N GLY A 195 -16.97 -5.15 14.24
CA GLY A 195 -15.72 -4.48 13.86
C GLY A 195 -15.98 -3.27 12.97
N GLY A 196 -17.00 -2.47 13.27
CA GLY A 196 -17.43 -1.33 12.46
C GLY A 196 -16.45 -0.17 12.37
N ASN A 197 -15.31 -0.25 13.06
CA ASN A 197 -14.20 0.69 13.07
C ASN A 197 -14.66 2.14 13.29
N THR A 198 -14.69 2.99 12.24
CA THR A 198 -15.15 4.39 12.34
C THR A 198 -16.65 4.57 12.03
N GLY A 199 -17.42 3.47 11.90
CA GLY A 199 -18.85 3.48 11.60
C GLY A 199 -19.23 3.81 10.16
N LYS A 200 -18.25 3.86 9.24
CA LYS A 200 -18.50 4.22 7.82
C LYS A 200 -19.47 3.27 7.14
N TRP A 201 -19.36 1.97 7.40
CA TRP A 201 -20.26 0.98 6.84
C TRP A 201 -21.70 1.18 7.35
N ALA A 202 -21.88 1.38 8.65
CA ALA A 202 -23.18 1.65 9.25
C ALA A 202 -23.85 2.89 8.62
N LEU A 203 -23.07 3.98 8.40
CA LEU A 203 -23.55 5.18 7.71
C LEU A 203 -23.97 4.89 6.26
N GLN A 204 -23.25 4.04 5.53
CA GLN A 204 -23.64 3.63 4.18
C GLN A 204 -24.94 2.82 4.18
N CYS A 205 -25.14 1.92 5.14
CA CYS A 205 -26.36 1.14 5.27
C CYS A 205 -27.58 2.03 5.55
N VAL A 206 -27.48 2.95 6.51
CA VAL A 206 -28.57 3.91 6.85
C VAL A 206 -28.83 4.88 5.69
N GLY A 207 -27.78 5.29 4.95
CA GLY A 207 -27.95 6.11 3.76
C GLY A 207 -28.61 5.37 2.60
N HIS A 208 -28.44 4.04 2.51
CA HIS A 208 -29.07 3.20 1.50
C HIS A 208 -30.51 2.87 1.82
N ASP A 209 -30.80 2.46 3.06
CA ASP A 209 -32.16 2.20 3.55
C ASP A 209 -32.35 2.90 4.91
N PRO A 210 -33.10 4.03 4.95
CA PRO A 210 -33.34 4.78 6.19
C PRO A 210 -34.14 4.01 7.26
N ASP A 211 -34.79 2.91 6.89
CA ASP A 211 -35.56 2.07 7.80
C ASP A 211 -34.74 0.98 8.48
N VAL A 212 -33.44 0.83 8.14
CA VAL A 212 -32.56 -0.14 8.78
C VAL A 212 -32.04 0.37 10.10
N GLU A 213 -32.11 -0.48 11.11
CA GLU A 213 -31.43 -0.25 12.39
C GLU A 213 -30.09 -0.99 12.41
N VAL A 214 -28.99 -0.24 12.50
CA VAL A 214 -27.62 -0.83 12.53
C VAL A 214 -27.08 -0.79 13.95
N THR A 215 -26.75 -1.97 14.48
CA THR A 215 -26.04 -2.10 15.75
C THR A 215 -24.57 -2.36 15.47
N ILE A 216 -23.67 -1.53 16.00
CA ILE A 216 -22.23 -1.70 15.86
C ILE A 216 -21.69 -2.38 17.13
N LEU A 217 -20.93 -3.47 16.93
CA LEU A 217 -20.16 -4.14 17.96
C LEU A 217 -18.67 -3.96 17.68
N ASP A 218 -17.97 -3.21 18.52
CA ASP A 218 -16.53 -2.96 18.36
C ASP A 218 -15.86 -2.81 19.74
N LEU A 219 -14.52 -2.70 19.73
CA LEU A 219 -13.73 -2.42 20.92
C LEU A 219 -14.12 -1.05 21.52
N PRO A 220 -14.09 -0.90 22.86
CA PRO A 220 -14.50 0.35 23.52
C PRO A 220 -13.78 1.60 22.96
N GLN A 221 -12.50 1.48 22.60
CA GLN A 221 -11.71 2.58 22.04
C GLN A 221 -12.24 3.00 20.65
N GLN A 222 -12.63 2.04 19.82
CA GLN A 222 -13.19 2.32 18.48
C GLN A 222 -14.56 2.97 18.58
N ILE A 223 -15.42 2.49 19.49
CA ILE A 223 -16.72 3.13 19.77
C ILE A 223 -16.53 4.59 20.25
N GLY A 224 -15.44 4.86 21.00
CA GLY A 224 -15.06 6.22 21.39
C GLY A 224 -14.71 7.15 20.21
N LEU A 225 -14.13 6.61 19.15
CA LEU A 225 -13.74 7.37 17.93
C LEU A 225 -14.95 7.67 17.01
N MET A 226 -16.03 6.90 17.10
CA MET A 226 -17.25 7.10 16.30
C MET A 226 -18.14 8.26 16.83
N ARG A 227 -17.94 8.71 18.09
CA ARG A 227 -18.72 9.74 18.76
C ARG A 227 -18.12 11.13 18.59
#